data_ac81646385d21652f085987ee26bddb7
#
_entry.id   ac81646385d21652f085987ee26bddb7
#
_cell.length_a   1.000
_cell.length_b   1.000
_cell.length_c   1.000
_cell.angle_alpha   90.00
_cell.angle_beta   90.00
_cell.angle_gamma   90.00
#
_symmetry.space_group_name_H-M   'P 1'
#
loop_
_entity.id
_entity.type
_entity.pdbx_description
1 polymer ?
#
loop_
_entity_poly.entity_id
_entity_poly.type
_entity_poly.pdbx_seq_one_letter_code
_entity_poly.pdbx_strand_id
1 'polypeptide(L)'
;MNSKEQVLIRAVIESPKGSMQKFDLDQHSGQYVLSKQLPQGMCFPFDFGFIPATVGQDGDPLDVVVIGEHATFTGCAIDCSIIGCLVCEQTERDGKKVRNDRYLAVSGVSVSYGEITDLEELPKEILSAIESFFITYNSLAGKDLQVPRRIGPARALSAISAAKTDQDANIRLELFLPASNNEGSSFPDSNYSELEKELTERFGGVTIYSRGAVEGKWKNETTSTSEPMVVYEVLLAEFEETYWTTLKRRLEKKFSQTEIMVFHSPALRV
;
A
#
# COMPACT_ATOMS: atom_id res chain seq x y z
N MET A 1 -9.66 -21.38 24.62
CA MET A 1 -10.28 -21.14 23.31
C MET A 1 -9.14 -20.67 22.42
N ASN A 2 -8.74 -21.51 21.44
CA ASN A 2 -7.69 -21.12 20.48
C ASN A 2 -8.27 -20.03 19.56
N SER A 3 -7.90 -18.78 19.77
CA SER A 3 -8.04 -17.76 18.73
C SER A 3 -7.16 -18.22 17.55
N LYS A 4 -7.76 -18.71 16.49
CA LYS A 4 -7.06 -18.85 15.21
C LYS A 4 -6.53 -17.45 14.88
N GLU A 5 -5.23 -17.32 14.77
CA GLU A 5 -4.58 -16.10 14.30
C GLU A 5 -5.16 -15.78 12.92
N GLN A 6 -6.04 -14.78 12.87
CA GLN A 6 -6.74 -14.40 11.66
C GLN A 6 -5.78 -13.56 10.82
N VAL A 7 -5.53 -13.98 9.59
CA VAL A 7 -4.65 -13.23 8.67
C VAL A 7 -5.32 -11.91 8.33
N LEU A 8 -4.72 -10.81 8.79
CA LEU A 8 -5.17 -9.47 8.44
C LEU A 8 -4.58 -9.02 7.11
N ILE A 9 -5.42 -8.41 6.30
CA ILE A 9 -5.07 -7.77 5.02
C ILE A 9 -5.35 -6.28 5.18
N ARG A 10 -4.45 -5.45 4.67
CA ARG A 10 -4.69 -4.01 4.59
C ARG A 10 -5.54 -3.67 3.38
N ALA A 11 -6.61 -2.93 3.58
CA ALA A 11 -7.42 -2.31 2.55
C ALA A 11 -7.26 -0.79 2.61
N VAL A 12 -7.32 -0.12 1.46
CA VAL A 12 -7.35 1.34 1.36
C VAL A 12 -8.69 1.75 0.77
N ILE A 13 -9.42 2.61 1.47
CA ILE A 13 -10.77 3.00 1.11
C ILE A 13 -10.75 4.14 0.10
N GLU A 14 -11.46 3.96 -1.00
CA GLU A 14 -11.69 4.98 -2.02
C GLU A 14 -13.05 5.66 -1.84
N SER A 15 -14.10 4.86 -1.70
CA SER A 15 -15.47 5.33 -1.59
C SER A 15 -16.11 4.83 -0.30
N PRO A 16 -16.27 5.70 0.71
CA PRO A 16 -16.83 5.33 2.00
C PRO A 16 -18.29 4.90 1.92
N LYS A 17 -18.75 4.10 2.89
CA LYS A 17 -20.15 3.75 3.11
C LYS A 17 -21.04 5.00 3.09
N GLY A 18 -22.14 4.94 2.35
CA GLY A 18 -23.08 6.06 2.18
C GLY A 18 -22.64 7.11 1.16
N SER A 19 -21.43 7.02 0.59
CA SER A 19 -20.99 7.93 -0.47
C SER A 19 -21.83 7.74 -1.73
N MET A 20 -22.30 8.85 -2.30
CA MET A 20 -22.90 8.91 -3.64
C MET A 20 -21.86 9.24 -4.72
N GLN A 21 -20.60 9.27 -4.36
CA GLN A 21 -19.48 9.61 -5.22
C GLN A 21 -18.47 8.45 -5.22
N LYS A 22 -17.91 8.14 -6.41
CA LYS A 22 -16.79 7.22 -6.54
C LYS A 22 -15.51 8.04 -6.68
N PHE A 23 -14.56 7.72 -5.82
CA PHE A 23 -13.20 8.23 -5.89
C PHE A 23 -12.29 7.09 -6.36
N ASP A 24 -11.25 7.41 -7.09
CA ASP A 24 -10.19 6.49 -7.48
C ASP A 24 -8.84 7.08 -7.08
N LEU A 25 -7.91 6.25 -6.66
CA LEU A 25 -6.53 6.66 -6.43
C LEU A 25 -5.83 6.82 -7.78
N ASP A 26 -5.43 8.04 -8.11
CA ASP A 26 -4.50 8.27 -9.21
C ASP A 26 -3.10 7.85 -8.75
N GLN A 27 -2.63 6.70 -9.22
CA GLN A 27 -1.34 6.13 -8.85
C GLN A 27 -0.16 7.02 -9.24
N HIS A 28 -0.33 7.89 -10.26
CA HIS A 28 0.73 8.77 -10.72
C HIS A 28 0.94 9.96 -9.78
N SER A 29 -0.14 10.59 -9.33
CA SER A 29 -0.09 11.75 -8.43
C SER A 29 -0.20 11.38 -6.95
N GLY A 30 -0.61 10.15 -6.62
CA GLY A 30 -0.92 9.71 -5.26
C GLY A 30 -2.17 10.40 -4.66
N GLN A 31 -2.99 11.05 -5.49
CA GLN A 31 -4.17 11.78 -5.05
C GLN A 31 -5.45 10.98 -5.33
N TYR A 32 -6.44 11.13 -4.45
CA TYR A 32 -7.78 10.62 -4.70
C TYR A 32 -8.56 11.60 -5.56
N VAL A 33 -9.02 11.12 -6.70
CA VAL A 33 -9.74 11.91 -7.68
C VAL A 33 -11.22 11.52 -7.70
N LEU A 34 -12.11 12.49 -7.71
CA LEU A 34 -13.53 12.23 -7.94
C LEU A 34 -13.73 11.74 -9.38
N SER A 35 -13.98 10.44 -9.54
CA SER A 35 -14.07 9.81 -10.87
C SER A 35 -15.50 9.77 -11.41
N LYS A 36 -16.50 9.56 -10.53
CA LYS A 36 -17.90 9.44 -10.94
C LYS A 36 -18.84 9.88 -9.82
N GLN A 37 -20.03 10.33 -10.22
CA GLN A 37 -21.20 10.40 -9.35
C GLN A 37 -22.08 9.18 -9.61
N LEU A 38 -22.58 8.56 -8.54
CA LEU A 38 -23.54 7.48 -8.65
C LEU A 38 -24.91 8.05 -9.11
N PRO A 39 -25.73 7.23 -9.76
CA PRO A 39 -27.11 7.60 -10.05
C PRO A 39 -27.86 8.07 -8.81
N GLN A 40 -28.78 9.00 -8.97
CA GLN A 40 -29.55 9.56 -7.85
C GLN A 40 -30.25 8.46 -7.04
N GLY A 41 -30.07 8.48 -5.73
CA GLY A 41 -30.60 7.48 -4.81
C GLY A 41 -29.70 6.27 -4.58
N MET A 42 -28.58 6.13 -5.30
CA MET A 42 -27.57 5.11 -5.02
C MET A 42 -26.47 5.65 -4.11
N CYS A 43 -26.04 4.79 -3.18
CA CYS A 43 -24.82 5.03 -2.37
C CYS A 43 -24.12 3.71 -2.10
N PHE A 44 -22.84 3.75 -1.82
CA PHE A 44 -22.07 2.57 -1.44
C PHE A 44 -22.65 1.97 -0.14
N PRO A 45 -23.01 0.67 -0.12
CA PRO A 45 -23.60 0.05 1.07
C PRO A 45 -22.61 -0.15 2.22
N PHE A 46 -21.33 -0.28 1.90
CA PHE A 46 -20.20 -0.39 2.81
C PHE A 46 -18.99 0.36 2.24
N ASP A 47 -17.93 0.48 3.02
CA ASP A 47 -16.68 1.04 2.55
C ASP A 47 -16.15 0.21 1.38
N PHE A 48 -15.77 0.88 0.31
CA PHE A 48 -15.26 0.27 -0.91
C PHE A 48 -13.90 0.85 -1.24
N GLY A 49 -12.97 0.00 -1.63
CA GLY A 49 -11.62 0.39 -1.98
C GLY A 49 -10.85 -0.78 -2.58
N PHE A 50 -9.55 -0.81 -2.36
CA PHE A 50 -8.67 -1.79 -2.97
C PHE A 50 -7.68 -2.40 -1.97
N ILE A 51 -7.09 -3.53 -2.36
CA ILE A 51 -5.99 -4.19 -1.64
C ILE A 51 -4.68 -3.72 -2.26
N PRO A 52 -3.82 -2.98 -1.53
CA PRO A 52 -2.55 -2.48 -2.06
C PRO A 52 -1.61 -3.61 -2.53
N ALA A 53 -0.71 -3.28 -3.45
CA ALA A 53 0.28 -4.21 -4.01
C ALA A 53 -0.33 -5.48 -4.63
N THR A 54 -1.51 -5.35 -5.26
CA THR A 54 -2.16 -6.42 -6.03
C THR A 54 -2.53 -5.92 -7.42
N VAL A 55 -2.65 -6.84 -8.39
CA VAL A 55 -3.15 -6.55 -9.75
C VAL A 55 -4.18 -7.59 -10.14
N GLY A 56 -5.38 -7.12 -10.49
CA GLY A 56 -6.47 -7.91 -11.04
C GLY A 56 -6.28 -8.19 -12.54
N GLN A 57 -7.23 -8.93 -13.12
CA GLN A 57 -7.21 -9.23 -14.57
C GLN A 57 -7.60 -8.03 -15.43
N ASP A 58 -8.20 -7.01 -14.85
CA ASP A 58 -8.50 -5.71 -15.48
C ASP A 58 -7.31 -4.74 -15.47
N GLY A 59 -6.24 -5.07 -14.74
CA GLY A 59 -5.04 -4.26 -14.59
C GLY A 59 -5.03 -3.33 -13.38
N ASP A 60 -6.18 -3.22 -12.68
CA ASP A 60 -6.33 -2.42 -11.46
C ASP A 60 -6.02 -3.26 -10.21
N PRO A 61 -5.74 -2.65 -9.05
CA PRO A 61 -5.67 -3.36 -7.79
C PRO A 61 -6.97 -4.11 -7.47
N LEU A 62 -6.89 -5.19 -6.69
CA LEU A 62 -8.06 -5.98 -6.34
C LEU A 62 -9.07 -5.18 -5.51
N ASP A 63 -10.31 -5.13 -5.97
CA ASP A 63 -11.42 -4.45 -5.31
C ASP A 63 -11.85 -5.14 -4.01
N VAL A 64 -12.05 -4.38 -2.94
CA VAL A 64 -12.52 -4.90 -1.66
C VAL A 64 -13.68 -4.06 -1.09
N VAL A 65 -14.67 -4.77 -0.55
CA VAL A 65 -15.75 -4.21 0.28
C VAL A 65 -15.41 -4.50 1.74
N VAL A 66 -15.27 -3.45 2.54
CA VAL A 66 -14.98 -3.59 3.98
C VAL A 66 -16.24 -3.34 4.78
N ILE A 67 -16.71 -4.42 5.42
CA ILE A 67 -17.95 -4.44 6.21
C ILE A 67 -17.63 -3.90 7.61
N GLY A 68 -18.37 -2.90 8.02
CA GLY A 68 -18.28 -2.28 9.34
C GLY A 68 -19.54 -1.47 9.66
N GLU A 69 -19.67 -1.05 10.90
CA GLU A 69 -20.83 -0.29 11.40
C GLU A 69 -20.89 1.11 10.80
N HIS A 70 -19.76 1.78 10.78
CA HIS A 70 -19.63 3.19 10.42
C HIS A 70 -18.85 3.37 9.13
N ALA A 71 -19.13 4.46 8.43
CA ALA A 71 -18.31 4.90 7.32
C ALA A 71 -16.95 5.38 7.81
N THR A 72 -15.91 5.13 7.02
CA THR A 72 -14.60 5.77 7.20
C THR A 72 -14.47 6.99 6.29
N PHE A 73 -13.30 7.25 5.73
CA PHE A 73 -13.05 8.35 4.81
C PHE A 73 -12.13 7.89 3.67
N THR A 74 -12.18 8.61 2.55
CA THR A 74 -11.32 8.33 1.38
C THR A 74 -9.83 8.46 1.77
N GLY A 75 -9.06 7.40 1.49
CA GLY A 75 -7.64 7.28 1.87
C GLY A 75 -7.42 6.59 3.22
N CYS A 76 -8.47 6.20 3.94
CA CYS A 76 -8.33 5.44 5.18
C CYS A 76 -7.77 4.06 4.90
N ALA A 77 -6.67 3.69 5.59
CA ALA A 77 -6.16 2.33 5.59
C ALA A 77 -6.78 1.53 6.75
N ILE A 78 -7.30 0.35 6.46
CA ILE A 78 -8.00 -0.51 7.41
C ILE A 78 -7.36 -1.90 7.39
N ASP A 79 -6.99 -2.42 8.55
CA ASP A 79 -6.65 -3.83 8.69
C ASP A 79 -7.97 -4.62 8.84
N CYS A 80 -8.17 -5.59 7.96
CA CYS A 80 -9.43 -6.32 7.86
C CYS A 80 -9.20 -7.81 7.60
N SER A 81 -10.18 -8.62 7.93
CA SER A 81 -10.18 -10.07 7.71
C SER A 81 -11.00 -10.42 6.50
N ILE A 82 -10.43 -11.15 5.56
CA ILE A 82 -11.15 -11.61 4.38
C ILE A 82 -12.14 -12.73 4.76
N ILE A 83 -13.41 -12.53 4.44
CA ILE A 83 -14.48 -13.52 4.67
C ILE A 83 -14.90 -14.24 3.38
N GLY A 84 -14.42 -13.79 2.22
CA GLY A 84 -14.65 -14.45 0.94
C GLY A 84 -14.58 -13.49 -0.24
N CYS A 85 -15.10 -13.94 -1.40
CA CYS A 85 -15.07 -13.14 -2.61
C CYS A 85 -16.26 -13.48 -3.53
N LEU A 86 -16.85 -12.46 -4.13
CA LEU A 86 -17.78 -12.55 -5.25
C LEU A 86 -16.94 -12.64 -6.53
N VAL A 87 -16.95 -13.80 -7.17
CA VAL A 87 -16.29 -13.95 -8.46
C VAL A 87 -17.21 -13.33 -9.52
N CYS A 88 -16.72 -12.28 -10.16
CA CYS A 88 -17.54 -11.46 -11.04
C CYS A 88 -17.01 -11.48 -12.49
N GLU A 89 -17.92 -11.64 -13.45
CA GLU A 89 -17.68 -11.43 -14.87
C GLU A 89 -18.33 -10.12 -15.30
N GLN A 90 -17.53 -9.18 -15.79
CA GLN A 90 -17.99 -7.89 -16.27
C GLN A 90 -17.88 -7.83 -17.79
N THR A 91 -18.97 -7.49 -18.45
CA THR A 91 -18.97 -7.20 -19.88
C THR A 91 -18.91 -5.69 -20.06
N GLU A 92 -17.86 -5.21 -20.68
CA GLU A 92 -17.64 -3.80 -20.97
C GLU A 92 -18.56 -3.31 -22.11
N ARG A 93 -18.67 -1.99 -22.31
CA ARG A 93 -19.50 -1.38 -23.33
C ARG A 93 -19.13 -1.81 -24.76
N ASP A 94 -17.90 -2.20 -24.98
CA ASP A 94 -17.38 -2.73 -26.28
C ASP A 94 -17.63 -4.23 -26.44
N GLY A 95 -18.27 -4.88 -25.45
CA GLY A 95 -18.54 -6.31 -25.43
C GLY A 95 -17.40 -7.18 -24.91
N LYS A 96 -16.27 -6.59 -24.52
CA LYS A 96 -15.14 -7.31 -23.90
C LYS A 96 -15.54 -7.83 -22.52
N LYS A 97 -15.29 -9.11 -22.27
CA LYS A 97 -15.48 -9.71 -20.94
C LYS A 97 -14.19 -9.64 -20.14
N VAL A 98 -14.29 -9.16 -18.91
CA VAL A 98 -13.20 -9.05 -17.97
C VAL A 98 -13.65 -9.61 -16.62
N ARG A 99 -12.78 -10.35 -15.97
CA ARG A 99 -13.02 -10.78 -14.59
C ARG A 99 -12.64 -9.62 -13.68
N ASN A 100 -13.59 -9.20 -12.84
CA ASN A 100 -13.42 -8.10 -11.90
C ASN A 100 -14.09 -8.46 -10.56
N ASP A 101 -13.36 -9.25 -9.78
CA ASP A 101 -13.83 -9.84 -8.53
C ASP A 101 -14.03 -8.78 -7.43
N ARG A 102 -14.94 -9.06 -6.47
CA ARG A 102 -15.17 -8.23 -5.29
C ARG A 102 -14.84 -9.03 -4.05
N TYR A 103 -13.73 -8.71 -3.41
CA TYR A 103 -13.37 -9.31 -2.14
C TYR A 103 -14.22 -8.71 -1.02
N LEU A 104 -14.68 -9.54 -0.08
CA LEU A 104 -15.44 -9.10 1.08
C LEU A 104 -14.59 -9.31 2.32
N ALA A 105 -14.49 -8.27 3.12
CA ALA A 105 -13.73 -8.26 4.34
C ALA A 105 -14.52 -7.64 5.49
N VAL A 106 -14.19 -8.03 6.71
CA VAL A 106 -14.71 -7.40 7.93
C VAL A 106 -13.60 -6.54 8.54
N SER A 107 -13.93 -5.31 8.92
CA SER A 107 -13.00 -4.42 9.63
C SER A 107 -12.50 -5.05 10.92
N GLY A 108 -11.19 -5.05 11.14
CA GLY A 108 -10.56 -5.63 12.33
C GLY A 108 -10.98 -4.95 13.66
N VAL A 109 -11.63 -3.79 13.58
CA VAL A 109 -12.17 -3.07 14.74
C VAL A 109 -13.70 -3.16 14.84
N SER A 110 -14.36 -3.93 13.97
CA SER A 110 -15.81 -4.09 14.01
C SER A 110 -16.25 -4.89 15.24
N VAL A 111 -17.27 -4.37 15.93
CA VAL A 111 -17.86 -5.02 17.09
C VAL A 111 -19.03 -5.93 16.68
N SER A 112 -19.84 -5.49 15.71
CA SER A 112 -21.04 -6.23 15.28
C SER A 112 -20.73 -7.36 14.30
N TYR A 113 -19.64 -7.22 13.53
CA TYR A 113 -19.27 -8.16 12.47
C TYR A 113 -17.97 -8.91 12.75
N GLY A 114 -17.26 -8.58 13.85
CA GLY A 114 -15.91 -9.11 14.14
C GLY A 114 -15.80 -10.62 14.28
N GLU A 115 -16.92 -11.30 14.62
CA GLU A 115 -16.97 -12.75 14.74
C GLU A 115 -17.22 -13.46 13.39
N ILE A 116 -17.57 -12.73 12.34
CA ILE A 116 -17.86 -13.30 11.02
C ILE A 116 -16.53 -13.63 10.31
N THR A 117 -16.36 -14.88 9.96
CA THR A 117 -15.15 -15.43 9.34
C THR A 117 -15.38 -16.01 7.93
N ASP A 118 -16.64 -16.18 7.53
CA ASP A 118 -17.04 -16.70 6.23
C ASP A 118 -18.26 -15.94 5.67
N LEU A 119 -18.39 -15.87 4.35
CA LEU A 119 -19.54 -15.28 3.66
C LEU A 119 -20.87 -15.94 4.07
N GLU A 120 -20.83 -17.22 4.40
CA GLU A 120 -22.04 -17.96 4.79
C GLU A 120 -22.59 -17.53 6.16
N GLU A 121 -21.74 -16.92 7.01
CA GLU A 121 -22.11 -16.39 8.32
C GLU A 121 -22.71 -14.97 8.21
N LEU A 122 -22.47 -14.29 7.06
CA LEU A 122 -23.03 -12.96 6.84
C LEU A 122 -24.55 -13.04 6.64
N PRO A 123 -25.34 -12.13 7.26
CA PRO A 123 -26.78 -12.07 6.99
C PRO A 123 -27.06 -11.99 5.48
N LYS A 124 -27.98 -12.85 5.01
CA LYS A 124 -28.29 -12.98 3.57
C LYS A 124 -28.73 -11.66 2.94
N GLU A 125 -29.40 -10.83 3.71
CA GLU A 125 -29.88 -9.51 3.30
C GLU A 125 -28.72 -8.58 2.99
N ILE A 126 -27.65 -8.62 3.79
CA ILE A 126 -26.43 -7.83 3.59
C ILE A 126 -25.71 -8.28 2.31
N LEU A 127 -25.50 -9.59 2.16
CA LEU A 127 -24.82 -10.13 1.00
C LEU A 127 -25.61 -9.84 -0.30
N SER A 128 -26.94 -10.02 -0.27
CA SER A 128 -27.82 -9.69 -1.40
C SER A 128 -27.82 -8.21 -1.73
N ALA A 129 -27.76 -7.33 -0.73
CA ALA A 129 -27.67 -5.89 -0.94
C ALA A 129 -26.35 -5.48 -1.61
N ILE A 130 -25.23 -6.09 -1.21
CA ILE A 130 -23.91 -5.86 -1.84
C ILE A 130 -23.93 -6.30 -3.31
N GLU A 131 -24.41 -7.51 -3.60
CA GLU A 131 -24.50 -8.03 -4.97
C GLU A 131 -25.42 -7.17 -5.85
N SER A 132 -26.61 -6.87 -5.35
CA SER A 132 -27.59 -6.02 -6.06
C SER A 132 -27.05 -4.61 -6.35
N PHE A 133 -26.29 -4.05 -5.41
CA PHE A 133 -25.64 -2.77 -5.60
C PHE A 133 -24.69 -2.81 -6.80
N PHE A 134 -23.75 -3.76 -6.85
CA PHE A 134 -22.76 -3.83 -7.93
C PHE A 134 -23.39 -4.18 -9.28
N ILE A 135 -24.39 -5.08 -9.32
CA ILE A 135 -25.11 -5.41 -10.55
C ILE A 135 -25.83 -4.17 -11.08
N THR A 136 -26.59 -3.48 -10.23
CA THR A 136 -27.34 -2.27 -10.64
C THR A 136 -26.39 -1.14 -11.02
N TYR A 137 -25.32 -0.90 -10.25
CA TYR A 137 -24.32 0.12 -10.52
C TYR A 137 -23.68 -0.08 -11.91
N ASN A 138 -23.28 -1.32 -12.26
CA ASN A 138 -22.71 -1.59 -13.57
C ASN A 138 -23.74 -1.48 -14.70
N SER A 139 -24.94 -1.97 -14.49
CA SER A 139 -26.03 -1.85 -15.46
C SER A 139 -26.32 -0.40 -15.82
N LEU A 140 -26.43 0.50 -14.83
CA LEU A 140 -26.64 1.93 -15.05
C LEU A 140 -25.42 2.62 -15.69
N ALA A 141 -24.22 2.05 -15.55
CA ALA A 141 -23.02 2.49 -16.25
C ALA A 141 -22.90 1.93 -17.69
N GLY A 142 -23.91 1.17 -18.16
CA GLY A 142 -23.90 0.53 -19.48
C GLY A 142 -22.98 -0.68 -19.60
N LYS A 143 -22.71 -1.34 -18.48
CA LYS A 143 -21.93 -2.57 -18.38
C LYS A 143 -22.82 -3.68 -17.81
N ASP A 144 -22.51 -4.95 -18.09
CA ASP A 144 -23.19 -6.08 -17.47
C ASP A 144 -22.25 -6.75 -16.47
N LEU A 145 -22.69 -6.89 -15.24
CA LEU A 145 -21.97 -7.60 -14.19
C LEU A 145 -22.76 -8.82 -13.74
N GLN A 146 -22.12 -9.97 -13.79
CA GLN A 146 -22.67 -11.23 -13.32
C GLN A 146 -21.82 -11.77 -12.18
N VAL A 147 -22.48 -12.41 -11.20
CA VAL A 147 -21.84 -13.07 -10.05
C VAL A 147 -22.08 -14.58 -10.15
N PRO A 148 -21.36 -15.29 -11.02
CA PRO A 148 -21.59 -16.71 -11.26
C PRO A 148 -21.32 -17.60 -10.05
N ARG A 149 -20.46 -17.16 -9.14
CA ARG A 149 -20.13 -17.94 -7.93
C ARG A 149 -19.54 -17.06 -6.82
N ARG A 150 -19.59 -17.62 -5.61
CA ARG A 150 -18.92 -17.11 -4.42
C ARG A 150 -17.83 -18.08 -4.01
N ILE A 151 -16.75 -17.58 -3.41
CA ILE A 151 -15.66 -18.40 -2.84
C ILE A 151 -15.41 -17.98 -1.40
N GLY A 152 -15.17 -18.97 -0.54
CA GLY A 152 -14.87 -18.75 0.87
C GLY A 152 -13.45 -18.17 1.11
N PRO A 153 -13.14 -17.83 2.40
CA PRO A 153 -11.97 -17.05 2.77
C PRO A 153 -10.65 -17.69 2.35
N ALA A 154 -10.47 -18.99 2.50
CA ALA A 154 -9.21 -19.65 2.15
C ALA A 154 -8.85 -19.51 0.66
N ARG A 155 -9.84 -19.67 -0.23
CA ARG A 155 -9.63 -19.47 -1.68
C ARG A 155 -9.46 -18.01 -2.04
N ALA A 156 -10.15 -17.11 -1.36
CA ALA A 156 -10.02 -15.67 -1.55
C ALA A 156 -8.60 -15.21 -1.15
N LEU A 157 -8.09 -15.62 0.00
CA LEU A 157 -6.72 -15.32 0.44
C LEU A 157 -5.66 -15.88 -0.52
N SER A 158 -5.86 -17.11 -1.02
CA SER A 158 -4.96 -17.69 -2.03
C SER A 158 -4.96 -16.87 -3.33
N ALA A 159 -6.13 -16.40 -3.78
CA ALA A 159 -6.23 -15.56 -4.97
C ALA A 159 -5.57 -14.18 -4.77
N ILE A 160 -5.74 -13.55 -3.60
CA ILE A 160 -5.03 -12.30 -3.23
C ILE A 160 -3.53 -12.53 -3.25
N SER A 161 -3.05 -13.62 -2.65
CA SER A 161 -1.61 -13.94 -2.64
C SER A 161 -1.05 -14.13 -4.05
N ALA A 162 -1.81 -14.76 -4.95
CA ALA A 162 -1.41 -14.94 -6.35
C ALA A 162 -1.46 -13.65 -7.19
N ALA A 163 -2.26 -12.67 -6.77
CA ALA A 163 -2.39 -11.37 -7.41
C ALA A 163 -1.40 -10.32 -6.88
N LYS A 164 -0.63 -10.66 -5.83
CA LYS A 164 0.42 -9.79 -5.35
C LYS A 164 1.43 -9.52 -6.47
N THR A 165 1.76 -8.26 -6.63
CA THR A 165 2.82 -7.85 -7.54
C THR A 165 4.14 -7.85 -6.79
N ASP A 166 5.24 -8.13 -7.51
CA ASP A 166 6.61 -7.92 -7.01
C ASP A 166 6.93 -6.41 -6.81
N GLN A 167 5.88 -5.58 -6.65
CA GLN A 167 6.04 -4.18 -6.25
C GLN A 167 6.39 -4.07 -4.77
N ASP A 168 7.30 -4.95 -4.32
CA ASP A 168 7.73 -5.00 -2.93
C ASP A 168 8.62 -3.82 -2.52
N ALA A 169 8.83 -2.85 -3.40
CA ALA A 169 9.60 -1.66 -3.07
C ALA A 169 8.72 -0.40 -3.12
N ASN A 170 7.85 -0.24 -2.11
CA ASN A 170 6.97 0.93 -1.99
C ASN A 170 7.59 2.08 -1.17
N ILE A 171 8.78 1.91 -0.68
CA ILE A 171 9.48 2.89 0.15
C ILE A 171 10.86 3.12 -0.44
N ARG A 172 11.15 4.36 -0.80
CA ARG A 172 12.49 4.81 -1.11
C ARG A 172 13.12 5.35 0.16
N LEU A 173 14.26 4.78 0.53
CA LEU A 173 15.05 5.26 1.65
C LEU A 173 16.34 5.87 1.12
N GLU A 174 16.66 7.06 1.62
CA GLU A 174 17.89 7.78 1.30
C GLU A 174 18.72 7.95 2.58
N LEU A 175 19.98 7.53 2.49
CA LEU A 175 20.95 7.62 3.57
C LEU A 175 22.09 8.54 3.12
N PHE A 176 22.34 9.59 3.88
CA PHE A 176 23.34 10.61 3.54
C PHE A 176 24.59 10.42 4.40
N LEU A 177 25.70 10.08 3.76
CA LEU A 177 26.99 9.85 4.42
C LEU A 177 27.99 10.96 4.05
N PRO A 178 28.81 11.41 4.99
CA PRO A 178 29.87 12.36 4.67
C PRO A 178 30.95 11.69 3.81
N ALA A 179 31.50 12.40 2.83
CA ALA A 179 32.61 11.91 2.02
C ALA A 179 33.96 12.13 2.67
N SER A 180 34.04 13.08 3.63
CA SER A 180 35.26 13.45 4.37
C SER A 180 34.95 13.73 5.85
N ASN A 181 35.97 13.66 6.69
CA ASN A 181 35.87 14.05 8.09
C ASN A 181 35.90 15.59 8.24
N ASN A 182 35.77 16.10 9.47
CA ASN A 182 35.75 17.52 9.77
C ASN A 182 37.09 18.23 9.46
N GLU A 183 38.17 17.48 9.19
CA GLU A 183 39.48 17.97 8.80
C GLU A 183 39.66 17.96 7.27
N GLY A 184 38.64 17.54 6.51
CA GLY A 184 38.67 17.43 5.05
C GLY A 184 39.34 16.18 4.51
N SER A 185 39.76 15.24 5.38
CA SER A 185 40.34 13.96 4.96
C SER A 185 39.26 12.97 4.58
N SER A 186 39.39 12.27 3.44
CA SER A 186 38.47 11.24 3.00
C SER A 186 38.43 10.07 3.95
N PHE A 187 37.25 9.49 4.15
CA PHE A 187 37.11 8.23 4.88
C PHE A 187 37.64 7.04 4.03
N PRO A 188 38.12 5.98 4.68
CA PRO A 188 38.54 4.77 3.96
C PRO A 188 37.41 4.17 3.12
N ASP A 189 37.70 3.71 1.91
CA ASP A 189 36.73 3.08 1.01
C ASP A 189 36.05 1.85 1.65
N SER A 190 36.75 1.16 2.56
CA SER A 190 36.19 0.03 3.31
C SER A 190 34.97 0.40 4.14
N ASN A 191 34.85 1.65 4.59
CA ASN A 191 33.68 2.11 5.34
C ASN A 191 32.40 2.07 4.51
N TYR A 192 32.52 2.35 3.22
CA TYR A 192 31.41 2.37 2.26
C TYR A 192 31.14 0.97 1.71
N SER A 193 32.17 0.22 1.32
CA SER A 193 32.06 -1.12 0.74
C SER A 193 31.36 -2.13 1.67
N GLU A 194 31.61 -2.04 2.98
CA GLU A 194 30.91 -2.88 3.97
C GLU A 194 29.42 -2.57 4.02
N LEU A 195 29.05 -1.30 3.96
CA LEU A 195 27.65 -0.87 3.95
C LEU A 195 26.96 -1.29 2.64
N GLU A 196 27.64 -1.11 1.51
CA GLU A 196 27.14 -1.52 0.18
C GLU A 196 26.81 -3.00 0.16
N LYS A 197 27.73 -3.82 0.66
CA LYS A 197 27.52 -5.25 0.76
C LYS A 197 26.34 -5.60 1.64
N GLU A 198 26.24 -5.01 2.84
CA GLU A 198 25.16 -5.25 3.79
C GLU A 198 23.79 -4.87 3.19
N LEU A 199 23.69 -3.68 2.59
CA LEU A 199 22.45 -3.22 1.99
C LEU A 199 22.04 -4.05 0.78
N THR A 200 23.02 -4.44 -0.07
CA THR A 200 22.78 -5.28 -1.24
C THR A 200 22.31 -6.68 -0.83
N GLU A 201 22.98 -7.29 0.16
CA GLU A 201 22.61 -8.63 0.65
C GLU A 201 21.23 -8.65 1.32
N ARG A 202 20.87 -7.57 2.03
CA ARG A 202 19.60 -7.50 2.75
C ARG A 202 18.42 -7.11 1.86
N PHE A 203 18.61 -6.15 0.96
CA PHE A 203 17.53 -5.53 0.19
C PHE A 203 17.57 -5.82 -1.32
N GLY A 204 18.53 -6.64 -1.75
CA GLY A 204 18.66 -7.05 -3.15
C GLY A 204 19.32 -6.02 -4.07
N GLY A 205 19.55 -4.79 -3.62
CA GLY A 205 20.22 -3.74 -4.39
C GLY A 205 20.33 -2.43 -3.64
N VAL A 206 21.32 -1.63 -4.02
CA VAL A 206 21.53 -0.26 -3.55
C VAL A 206 21.98 0.61 -4.72
N THR A 207 21.42 1.81 -4.82
CA THR A 207 21.88 2.82 -5.78
C THR A 207 22.72 3.84 -5.04
N ILE A 208 23.91 4.12 -5.56
CA ILE A 208 24.85 5.03 -4.91
C ILE A 208 25.03 6.25 -5.82
N TYR A 209 24.67 7.39 -5.29
CA TYR A 209 24.94 8.66 -5.93
C TYR A 209 26.21 9.26 -5.33
N SER A 210 27.36 8.97 -5.93
CA SER A 210 28.58 9.72 -5.67
C SER A 210 28.50 11.03 -6.47
N ARG A 211 27.70 11.96 -5.99
CA ARG A 211 27.69 13.30 -6.59
C ARG A 211 28.94 14.01 -6.11
N GLY A 212 29.89 14.21 -7.00
CA GLY A 212 30.85 15.30 -6.84
C GLY A 212 30.03 16.58 -6.62
N ALA A 213 30.06 17.09 -5.37
CA ALA A 213 29.33 18.25 -4.89
C ALA A 213 27.81 18.12 -4.69
N VAL A 214 27.33 17.15 -3.88
CA VAL A 214 26.17 17.45 -3.05
C VAL A 214 26.71 18.24 -1.86
N GLU A 215 26.57 19.54 -1.94
CA GLU A 215 26.93 20.43 -0.85
C GLU A 215 25.80 20.48 0.16
N GLY A 216 25.94 19.80 1.28
CA GLY A 216 25.08 20.04 2.45
C GLY A 216 25.45 21.40 3.04
N LYS A 217 24.54 22.37 3.02
CA LYS A 217 24.77 23.67 3.68
C LYS A 217 24.06 23.67 5.02
N TRP A 218 24.82 23.61 6.09
CA TRP A 218 24.31 23.72 7.45
C TRP A 218 24.49 25.14 7.95
N LYS A 219 23.44 25.71 8.50
CA LYS A 219 23.49 27.01 9.17
C LYS A 219 23.68 26.78 10.66
N ASN A 220 24.94 26.90 11.13
CA ASN A 220 25.21 27.21 12.52
C ASN A 220 25.13 28.71 12.69
N GLU A 221 24.96 29.20 13.94
CA GLU A 221 24.70 30.60 14.26
C GLU A 221 25.66 31.63 13.61
N THR A 222 26.82 31.20 13.10
CA THR A 222 27.88 32.09 12.56
C THR A 222 28.51 31.65 11.23
N THR A 223 28.37 30.41 10.76
CA THR A 223 29.03 29.93 9.52
C THR A 223 28.19 28.91 8.75
N SER A 224 28.23 28.99 7.42
CA SER A 224 27.69 27.99 6.50
C SER A 224 28.82 27.05 6.09
N THR A 225 28.75 25.78 6.52
CA THR A 225 29.71 24.75 6.12
C THR A 225 29.11 23.92 4.98
N SER A 226 29.89 23.69 3.92
CA SER A 226 29.54 22.85 2.79
C SER A 226 30.36 21.56 2.90
N GLU A 227 29.67 20.42 2.98
CA GLU A 227 30.31 19.11 3.09
C GLU A 227 29.91 18.22 1.91
N PRO A 228 30.88 17.58 1.23
CA PRO A 228 30.59 16.63 0.20
C PRO A 228 29.95 15.37 0.82
N MET A 229 28.86 14.87 0.21
CA MET A 229 28.10 13.73 0.73
C MET A 229 27.96 12.64 -0.33
N VAL A 230 27.88 11.40 0.14
CA VAL A 230 27.52 10.23 -0.65
C VAL A 230 26.10 9.83 -0.25
N VAL A 231 25.21 9.70 -1.22
CA VAL A 231 23.81 9.30 -0.98
C VAL A 231 23.61 7.86 -1.41
N TYR A 232 23.12 7.06 -0.48
CA TYR A 232 22.69 5.68 -0.72
C TYR A 232 21.17 5.65 -0.82
N GLU A 233 20.66 5.13 -1.92
CA GLU A 233 19.24 4.91 -2.11
C GLU A 233 18.93 3.42 -2.10
N VAL A 234 17.97 3.03 -1.27
CA VAL A 234 17.50 1.64 -1.16
C VAL A 234 15.99 1.62 -1.35
N LEU A 235 15.51 0.68 -2.14
CA LEU A 235 14.09 0.42 -2.29
C LEU A 235 13.68 -0.70 -1.33
N LEU A 236 12.65 -0.44 -0.52
CA LEU A 236 12.19 -1.32 0.55
C LEU A 236 10.75 -1.73 0.32
N ALA A 237 10.43 -2.98 0.64
CA ALA A 237 9.05 -3.45 0.75
C ALA A 237 8.39 -2.93 2.05
N GLU A 238 9.13 -2.93 3.15
CA GLU A 238 8.67 -2.54 4.48
C GLU A 238 9.76 -1.77 5.22
N PHE A 239 9.36 -0.78 6.02
CA PHE A 239 10.28 -0.01 6.85
C PHE A 239 10.45 -0.64 8.24
N GLU A 240 11.59 -1.26 8.47
CA GLU A 240 11.96 -1.85 9.76
C GLU A 240 12.66 -0.81 10.66
N GLU A 241 11.91 -0.07 11.45
CA GLU A 241 12.42 1.02 12.30
C GLU A 241 13.60 0.60 13.19
N THR A 242 13.54 -0.59 13.78
CA THR A 242 14.59 -1.11 14.67
C THR A 242 15.91 -1.30 13.93
N TYR A 243 15.88 -1.86 12.70
CA TYR A 243 17.07 -2.03 11.88
C TYR A 243 17.69 -0.69 11.51
N TRP A 244 16.89 0.23 10.96
CA TRP A 244 17.38 1.53 10.49
C TRP A 244 17.89 2.41 11.61
N THR A 245 17.24 2.39 12.78
CA THR A 245 17.73 3.09 13.98
C THR A 245 19.07 2.54 14.46
N THR A 246 19.24 1.21 14.44
CA THR A 246 20.49 0.54 14.83
C THR A 246 21.61 0.84 13.83
N LEU A 247 21.31 0.75 12.53
CA LEU A 247 22.25 1.09 11.46
C LEU A 247 22.69 2.55 11.55
N LYS A 248 21.76 3.49 11.70
CA LYS A 248 22.04 4.92 11.86
C LYS A 248 23.05 5.17 12.99
N ARG A 249 22.80 4.64 14.18
CA ARG A 249 23.72 4.79 15.33
C ARG A 249 25.11 4.21 15.08
N ARG A 250 25.18 3.07 14.39
CA ARG A 250 26.45 2.44 14.02
C ARG A 250 27.24 3.31 13.04
N LEU A 251 26.55 3.89 12.06
CA LEU A 251 27.16 4.78 11.07
C LEU A 251 27.58 6.13 11.67
N GLU A 252 26.79 6.73 12.55
CA GLU A 252 27.14 7.93 13.31
C GLU A 252 28.47 7.74 14.05
N LYS A 253 28.62 6.60 14.71
CA LYS A 253 29.88 6.25 15.38
C LYS A 253 31.03 5.99 14.39
N LYS A 254 30.78 5.27 13.29
CA LYS A 254 31.79 4.90 12.28
C LYS A 254 32.34 6.12 11.54
N PHE A 255 31.47 7.07 11.23
CA PHE A 255 31.82 8.32 10.51
C PHE A 255 32.07 9.51 11.44
N SER A 256 32.09 9.31 12.76
CA SER A 256 32.31 10.34 13.77
C SER A 256 31.34 11.54 13.58
N GLN A 257 30.11 11.27 13.23
CA GLN A 257 29.06 12.26 13.04
C GLN A 257 28.12 12.32 14.23
N THR A 258 27.65 13.53 14.55
CA THR A 258 26.61 13.72 15.58
C THR A 258 25.27 13.20 15.12
N GLU A 259 24.99 13.34 13.81
CA GLU A 259 23.77 12.88 13.18
C GLU A 259 24.01 12.47 11.72
N ILE A 260 23.48 11.31 11.34
CA ILE A 260 23.38 10.89 9.94
C ILE A 260 21.91 10.98 9.53
N MET A 261 21.66 11.67 8.42
CA MET A 261 20.32 11.81 7.89
C MET A 261 19.87 10.53 7.17
N VAL A 262 18.68 10.07 7.56
CA VAL A 262 17.98 8.97 6.91
C VAL A 262 16.57 9.45 6.63
N PHE A 263 16.20 9.52 5.36
CA PHE A 263 14.85 9.86 4.93
C PHE A 263 14.20 8.67 4.26
N HIS A 264 12.90 8.53 4.41
CA HIS A 264 12.13 7.61 3.60
C HIS A 264 10.88 8.30 3.07
N SER A 265 10.46 7.88 1.88
CA SER A 265 9.28 8.39 1.20
C SER A 265 8.61 7.25 0.45
N PRO A 266 7.29 7.34 0.20
CA PRO A 266 6.65 6.42 -0.73
C PRO A 266 7.34 6.45 -2.09
N ALA A 267 7.59 5.27 -2.67
CA ALA A 267 8.10 5.12 -4.02
C ALA A 267 7.02 4.48 -4.89
N LEU A 268 6.69 5.15 -5.99
CA LEU A 268 5.80 4.58 -7.02
C LEU A 268 6.67 4.13 -8.18
N ARG A 269 6.57 2.85 -8.52
CA ARG A 269 7.20 2.32 -9.73
C ARG A 269 6.26 2.58 -10.90
N VAL A 270 6.75 3.29 -11.89
CA VAL A 270 6.02 3.56 -13.15
C VAL A 270 6.32 2.46 -14.15
#